data_24bf1d601c9634cf9076c22a31603048
#
_entry.id   24bf1d601c9634cf9076c22a31603048
#
_cell.length_a   1.000
_cell.length_b   1.000
_cell.length_c   1.000
_cell.angle_alpha   90.00
_cell.angle_beta   90.00
_cell.angle_gamma   90.00
#
_symmetry.space_group_name_H-M   'P 1'
#
loop_
_entity.id
_entity.type
_entity.pdbx_description
1 polymer ?
#
loop_
_entity_poly.entity_id
_entity_poly.type
_entity_poly.pdbx_seq_one_letter_code
_entity_poly.pdbx_strand_id
1 'polypeptide(L)'
;MAGYGDVARFTDDLTEWDYGEYEGLRPADILKKRPGWTIWHDGVPGGETVGQVGERARNVVWLEAVDGDVAHFSHSHVLRILAACWLGLPPDAGRYFDLDTASISELGYSRDIPVIRKWNQEIYFAGAEDE
;
A
#
# COMPACT_ATOMS: atom_id res chain seq x y z
N MET A 1 -20.54 7.51 10.71
CA MET A 1 -20.23 6.35 9.86
C MET A 1 -20.63 6.65 8.42
N ALA A 2 -19.82 6.27 7.44
CA ALA A 2 -20.06 6.61 6.02
C ALA A 2 -21.20 5.82 5.34
N GLY A 3 -21.88 4.89 6.04
CA GLY A 3 -23.03 4.14 5.50
C GLY A 3 -22.71 2.98 4.56
N TYR A 4 -21.43 2.61 4.40
CA TYR A 4 -20.99 1.54 3.47
C TYR A 4 -20.74 0.19 4.15
N GLY A 5 -21.09 0.02 5.43
CA GLY A 5 -20.79 -1.20 6.18
C GLY A 5 -21.34 -2.49 5.55
N ASP A 6 -22.50 -2.43 4.92
CA ASP A 6 -23.14 -3.60 4.31
C ASP A 6 -22.49 -4.04 2.99
N VAL A 7 -21.67 -3.17 2.37
CA VAL A 7 -20.97 -3.46 1.11
C VAL A 7 -19.45 -3.62 1.31
N ALA A 8 -18.94 -3.42 2.52
CA ALA A 8 -17.55 -3.61 2.85
C ALA A 8 -17.16 -5.08 2.75
N ARG A 9 -15.99 -5.34 2.17
CA ARG A 9 -15.41 -6.68 2.05
C ARG A 9 -14.06 -6.69 2.71
N PHE A 10 -13.74 -7.78 3.40
CA PHE A 10 -12.42 -8.04 3.96
C PHE A 10 -11.66 -8.98 3.03
N THR A 11 -10.38 -8.72 2.83
CA THR A 11 -9.50 -9.58 2.03
C THR A 11 -8.12 -9.66 2.67
N ASP A 12 -7.53 -10.83 2.68
CA ASP A 12 -6.16 -11.05 3.12
C ASP A 12 -5.14 -10.48 2.12
N ASP A 13 -5.55 -10.26 0.86
CA ASP A 13 -4.70 -9.67 -0.17
C ASP A 13 -4.28 -8.22 0.13
N LEU A 14 -4.99 -7.53 1.04
CA LEU A 14 -4.67 -6.20 1.53
C LEU A 14 -4.03 -6.18 2.93
N THR A 15 -3.65 -7.33 3.47
CA THR A 15 -2.87 -7.40 4.71
C THR A 15 -1.49 -6.78 4.49
N GLU A 16 -0.94 -6.12 5.53
CA GLU A 16 0.42 -5.56 5.43
C GLU A 16 1.45 -6.64 5.13
N TRP A 17 2.58 -6.24 4.60
CA TRP A 17 3.73 -7.10 4.35
C TRP A 17 4.07 -7.90 5.61
N ASP A 18 4.15 -9.23 5.49
CA ASP A 18 4.61 -10.06 6.59
C ASP A 18 6.12 -9.86 6.80
N TYR A 19 6.46 -9.18 7.88
CA TYR A 19 7.85 -8.85 8.22
C TYR A 19 8.61 -10.00 8.89
N GLY A 20 7.98 -11.15 9.08
CA GLY A 20 8.63 -12.34 9.62
C GLY A 20 9.36 -12.07 10.94
N GLU A 21 10.65 -12.43 11.01
CA GLU A 21 11.48 -12.23 12.20
C GLU A 21 11.77 -10.76 12.51
N TYR A 22 11.48 -9.85 11.58
CA TYR A 22 11.66 -8.41 11.79
C TYR A 22 10.41 -7.70 12.30
N GLU A 23 9.33 -8.44 12.55
CA GLU A 23 8.11 -7.89 13.12
C GLU A 23 8.42 -7.21 14.46
N GLY A 24 7.95 -5.95 14.61
CA GLY A 24 8.20 -5.15 15.82
C GLY A 24 9.61 -4.54 15.95
N LEU A 25 10.54 -4.84 15.04
CA LEU A 25 11.86 -4.21 15.01
C LEU A 25 11.80 -2.87 14.26
N ARG A 26 12.57 -1.91 14.76
CA ARG A 26 12.75 -0.63 14.06
C ARG A 26 13.81 -0.79 12.96
N PRO A 27 13.65 -0.14 11.80
CA PRO A 27 14.68 -0.16 10.75
C PRO A 27 16.07 0.19 11.24
N ALA A 28 16.21 1.15 12.15
CA ALA A 28 17.49 1.53 12.74
C ALA A 28 18.20 0.37 13.47
N ASP A 29 17.45 -0.51 14.13
CA ASP A 29 18.01 -1.65 14.85
C ASP A 29 18.44 -2.77 13.89
N ILE A 30 17.70 -2.93 12.78
CA ILE A 30 18.09 -3.86 11.71
C ILE A 30 19.37 -3.39 11.03
N LEU A 31 19.46 -2.10 10.70
CA LEU A 31 20.63 -1.49 10.04
C LEU A 31 21.92 -1.58 10.87
N LYS A 32 21.83 -1.62 12.22
CA LYS A 32 23.00 -1.87 13.08
C LYS A 32 23.62 -3.25 12.85
N LYS A 33 22.79 -4.25 12.54
CA LYS A 33 23.23 -5.64 12.30
C LYS A 33 23.48 -5.91 10.84
N ARG A 34 22.77 -5.22 9.95
CA ARG A 34 22.86 -5.37 8.49
C ARG A 34 22.95 -4.00 7.81
N PRO A 35 24.14 -3.39 7.80
CA PRO A 35 24.35 -2.11 7.11
C PRO A 35 23.92 -2.18 5.64
N GLY A 36 23.17 -1.17 5.19
CA GLY A 36 22.65 -1.11 3.81
C GLY A 36 21.41 -1.94 3.54
N TRP A 37 20.85 -2.63 4.54
CA TRP A 37 19.62 -3.40 4.37
C TRP A 37 18.44 -2.49 3.96
N THR A 38 17.65 -3.00 3.03
CA THR A 38 16.33 -2.46 2.71
C THR A 38 15.34 -3.60 2.55
N ILE A 39 14.11 -3.40 3.02
CA ILE A 39 13.06 -4.40 2.84
C ILE A 39 12.79 -4.71 1.36
N TRP A 40 12.94 -3.69 0.51
CA TRP A 40 12.67 -3.76 -0.92
C TRP A 40 13.63 -4.67 -1.70
N HIS A 41 14.87 -4.71 -1.27
CA HIS A 41 15.93 -5.48 -1.94
C HIS A 41 16.27 -6.78 -1.20
N ASP A 42 16.39 -6.69 0.13
CA ASP A 42 16.91 -7.81 0.94
C ASP A 42 15.80 -8.65 1.57
N GLY A 43 14.57 -8.11 1.58
CA GLY A 43 13.44 -8.79 2.21
C GLY A 43 13.59 -8.95 3.72
N VAL A 44 12.84 -9.90 4.25
CA VAL A 44 12.76 -10.20 5.69
C VAL A 44 12.87 -11.70 5.93
N PRO A 45 13.70 -12.17 6.88
CA PRO A 45 13.78 -13.57 7.22
C PRO A 45 12.44 -14.11 7.74
N GLY A 46 11.97 -15.22 7.19
CA GLY A 46 10.73 -15.87 7.62
C GLY A 46 9.44 -15.12 7.27
N GLY A 47 9.54 -14.02 6.53
CA GLY A 47 8.38 -13.26 6.05
C GLY A 47 8.18 -13.37 4.54
N GLU A 48 7.35 -12.48 3.99
CA GLU A 48 7.09 -12.42 2.56
C GLU A 48 8.24 -11.77 1.80
N THR A 49 8.41 -12.16 0.55
CA THR A 49 9.20 -11.43 -0.44
C THR A 49 8.38 -10.29 -1.05
N VAL A 50 9.04 -9.29 -1.60
CA VAL A 50 8.35 -8.22 -2.35
C VAL A 50 7.51 -8.76 -3.51
N GLY A 51 7.96 -9.84 -4.16
CA GLY A 51 7.22 -10.53 -5.21
C GLY A 51 5.93 -11.15 -4.73
N GLN A 52 5.93 -11.80 -3.57
CA GLN A 52 4.73 -12.41 -2.97
C GLN A 52 3.70 -11.34 -2.59
N VAL A 53 4.13 -10.23 -1.99
CA VAL A 53 3.23 -9.09 -1.74
C VAL A 53 2.69 -8.52 -3.05
N GLY A 54 3.52 -8.44 -4.08
CA GLY A 54 3.11 -7.99 -5.41
C GLY A 54 2.07 -8.90 -6.07
N GLU A 55 2.15 -10.21 -5.90
CA GLU A 55 1.16 -11.16 -6.42
C GLU A 55 -0.22 -10.91 -5.82
N ARG A 56 -0.32 -10.80 -4.49
CA ARG A 56 -1.60 -10.53 -3.84
C ARG A 56 -2.13 -9.11 -4.08
N ALA A 57 -1.24 -8.13 -4.22
CA ALA A 57 -1.64 -6.78 -4.63
C ALA A 57 -2.24 -6.75 -6.04
N ARG A 58 -1.68 -7.53 -6.99
CA ARG A 58 -2.25 -7.68 -8.34
C ARG A 58 -3.62 -8.33 -8.32
N ASN A 59 -3.86 -9.29 -7.44
CA ASN A 59 -5.19 -9.88 -7.30
C ASN A 59 -6.24 -8.82 -7.00
N VAL A 60 -5.93 -7.87 -6.13
CA VAL A 60 -6.84 -6.75 -5.81
C VAL A 60 -7.08 -5.87 -7.04
N VAL A 61 -6.02 -5.52 -7.77
CA VAL A 61 -6.10 -4.68 -8.98
C VAL A 61 -6.96 -5.30 -10.09
N TRP A 62 -6.83 -6.62 -10.29
CA TRP A 62 -7.51 -7.30 -11.41
C TRP A 62 -8.91 -7.82 -11.07
N LEU A 63 -9.19 -8.15 -9.81
CA LEU A 63 -10.49 -8.68 -9.40
C LEU A 63 -11.58 -7.60 -9.32
N GLU A 64 -11.21 -6.35 -9.35
CA GLU A 64 -12.12 -5.22 -9.16
C GLU A 64 -12.43 -4.45 -10.45
N ALA A 65 -12.62 -5.16 -11.57
CA ALA A 65 -13.32 -4.61 -12.73
C ALA A 65 -14.81 -4.43 -12.38
N VAL A 66 -15.08 -3.59 -11.38
CA VAL A 66 -16.44 -3.17 -11.01
C VAL A 66 -16.75 -1.85 -11.69
N ASP A 67 -18.02 -1.67 -12.06
CA ASP A 67 -18.52 -0.37 -12.48
C ASP A 67 -18.56 0.55 -11.25
N GLY A 68 -17.70 1.55 -11.20
CA GLY A 68 -17.65 2.55 -10.15
C GLY A 68 -16.32 2.61 -9.41
N ASP A 69 -16.31 3.42 -8.35
CA ASP A 69 -15.12 3.63 -7.54
C ASP A 69 -15.06 2.64 -6.39
N VAL A 70 -13.85 2.20 -6.05
CA VAL A 70 -13.59 1.30 -4.93
C VAL A 70 -12.62 1.98 -3.96
N ALA A 71 -12.95 1.98 -2.68
CA ALA A 71 -12.08 2.46 -1.62
C ALA A 71 -11.38 1.29 -0.93
N HIS A 72 -10.06 1.30 -0.95
CA HIS A 72 -9.20 0.35 -0.24
C HIS A 72 -8.66 0.98 1.04
N PHE A 73 -8.78 0.26 2.14
CA PHE A 73 -8.21 0.63 3.42
C PHE A 73 -7.17 -0.41 3.80
N SER A 74 -5.93 0.00 3.87
CA SER A 74 -4.82 -0.91 4.11
C SER A 74 -3.61 -0.20 4.73
N HIS A 75 -2.42 -0.69 4.49
CA HIS A 75 -1.17 -0.31 5.13
C HIS A 75 -0.15 0.22 4.11
N SER A 76 0.89 0.89 4.62
CA SER A 76 1.83 1.62 3.80
C SER A 76 2.51 0.76 2.74
N HIS A 77 3.22 -0.31 3.12
CA HIS A 77 4.02 -1.06 2.15
C HIS A 77 3.16 -1.75 1.08
N VAL A 78 2.06 -2.40 1.47
CA VAL A 78 1.21 -3.08 0.50
C VAL A 78 0.54 -2.11 -0.46
N LEU A 79 0.11 -0.93 0.00
CA LEU A 79 -0.50 0.09 -0.88
C LEU A 79 0.52 0.72 -1.83
N ARG A 80 1.77 0.89 -1.41
CA ARG A 80 2.88 1.34 -2.27
C ARG A 80 3.17 0.32 -3.38
N ILE A 81 3.16 -0.96 -3.03
CA ILE A 81 3.31 -2.07 -3.99
C ILE A 81 2.11 -2.14 -4.94
N LEU A 82 0.90 -1.96 -4.42
CA LEU A 82 -0.33 -1.93 -5.22
C LEU A 82 -0.26 -0.81 -6.27
N ALA A 83 0.20 0.37 -5.90
CA ALA A 83 0.39 1.47 -6.85
C ALA A 83 1.41 1.13 -7.95
N ALA A 84 2.52 0.49 -7.60
CA ALA A 84 3.49 0.01 -8.59
C ALA A 84 2.84 -1.00 -9.55
N CYS A 85 2.10 -1.98 -9.03
CA CYS A 85 1.40 -2.98 -9.83
C CYS A 85 0.32 -2.35 -10.72
N TRP A 86 -0.41 -1.35 -10.22
CA TRP A 86 -1.38 -0.58 -11.00
C TRP A 86 -0.76 0.05 -12.24
N LEU A 87 0.44 0.60 -12.10
CA LEU A 87 1.19 1.24 -13.19
C LEU A 87 1.90 0.22 -14.11
N GLY A 88 1.80 -1.07 -13.85
CA GLY A 88 2.50 -2.11 -14.59
C GLY A 88 4.01 -2.17 -14.29
N LEU A 89 4.44 -1.57 -13.18
CA LEU A 89 5.82 -1.60 -12.73
C LEU A 89 6.11 -2.87 -11.89
N PRO A 90 7.37 -3.24 -11.74
CA PRO A 90 7.75 -4.27 -10.77
C PRO A 90 7.33 -3.89 -9.33
N PRO A 91 6.97 -4.85 -8.47
CA PRO A 91 6.51 -4.58 -7.11
C PRO A 91 7.49 -3.76 -6.27
N ASP A 92 8.78 -3.96 -6.45
CA ASP A 92 9.82 -3.24 -5.74
C ASP A 92 9.90 -1.74 -6.11
N ALA A 93 9.28 -1.33 -7.21
CA ALA A 93 9.11 0.08 -7.56
C ALA A 93 8.25 0.84 -6.53
N GLY A 94 7.50 0.15 -5.69
CA GLY A 94 6.80 0.75 -4.54
C GLY A 94 7.71 1.56 -3.62
N ARG A 95 9.03 1.28 -3.62
CA ARG A 95 10.02 2.05 -2.87
C ARG A 95 10.08 3.54 -3.22
N TYR A 96 9.62 3.89 -4.41
CA TYR A 96 9.60 5.28 -4.90
C TYR A 96 8.33 6.05 -4.56
N PHE A 97 7.31 5.37 -4.05
CA PHE A 97 6.03 5.96 -3.69
C PHE A 97 5.91 6.07 -2.17
N ASP A 98 6.39 7.17 -1.61
CA ASP A 98 6.26 7.40 -0.17
C ASP A 98 4.80 7.55 0.23
N LEU A 99 4.42 7.05 1.41
CA LEU A 99 3.03 7.01 1.84
C LEU A 99 2.92 7.10 3.36
N ASP A 100 2.29 8.18 3.83
CA ASP A 100 2.04 8.44 5.23
C ASP A 100 0.74 7.78 5.70
N THR A 101 0.64 7.58 7.01
CA THR A 101 -0.62 7.16 7.64
C THR A 101 -1.69 8.23 7.50
N ALA A 102 -2.97 7.81 7.47
CA ALA A 102 -4.12 8.71 7.37
C ALA A 102 -4.10 9.64 6.13
N SER A 103 -3.47 9.20 5.05
CA SER A 103 -3.47 9.88 3.77
C SER A 103 -4.44 9.24 2.77
N ILE A 104 -4.81 9.99 1.75
CA ILE A 104 -5.62 9.51 0.62
C ILE A 104 -4.79 9.57 -0.65
N SER A 105 -4.85 8.49 -1.43
CA SER A 105 -4.33 8.42 -2.78
C SER A 105 -5.43 7.98 -3.74
N GLU A 106 -5.35 8.41 -4.99
CA GLU A 106 -6.30 8.09 -6.04
C GLU A 106 -5.55 7.54 -7.25
N LEU A 107 -5.84 6.28 -7.58
CA LEU A 107 -5.41 5.63 -8.80
C LEU A 107 -6.55 5.71 -9.82
N GLY A 108 -6.22 5.85 -11.09
CA GLY A 108 -7.23 5.98 -12.13
C GLY A 108 -6.65 5.79 -13.51
N TYR A 109 -7.37 6.26 -14.51
CA TYR A 109 -6.97 6.19 -15.91
C TYR A 109 -6.89 7.57 -16.53
N SER A 110 -5.86 7.78 -17.35
CA SER A 110 -5.83 8.86 -18.33
C SER A 110 -6.07 8.22 -19.69
N ARG A 111 -7.31 8.34 -20.20
CA ARG A 111 -7.80 7.51 -21.28
C ARG A 111 -7.69 6.03 -20.89
N ASP A 112 -6.89 5.23 -21.59
CA ASP A 112 -6.70 3.80 -21.30
C ASP A 112 -5.39 3.50 -20.56
N ILE A 113 -4.69 4.54 -20.09
CA ILE A 113 -3.40 4.41 -19.41
C ILE A 113 -3.62 4.47 -17.89
N PRO A 114 -3.24 3.44 -17.12
CA PRO A 114 -3.24 3.50 -15.66
C PRO A 114 -2.31 4.61 -15.16
N VAL A 115 -2.83 5.46 -14.28
CA VAL A 115 -2.10 6.61 -13.72
C VAL A 115 -2.35 6.75 -12.24
N ILE A 116 -1.50 7.50 -11.56
CA ILE A 116 -1.75 8.03 -10.23
C ILE A 116 -2.33 9.44 -10.41
N ARG A 117 -3.56 9.68 -9.93
CA ARG A 117 -4.20 11.00 -10.00
C ARG A 117 -3.84 11.88 -8.82
N LYS A 118 -3.77 11.26 -7.64
CA LYS A 118 -3.40 11.92 -6.38
C LYS A 118 -2.60 10.93 -5.55
N TRP A 119 -1.60 11.44 -4.83
CA TRP A 119 -0.77 10.59 -4.01
C TRP A 119 -0.46 11.22 -2.68
N ASN A 120 -0.64 10.45 -1.60
CA ASN A 120 -0.25 10.80 -0.25
C ASN A 120 -0.80 12.15 0.23
N GLN A 121 -2.07 12.43 -0.06
CA GLN A 121 -2.72 13.67 0.34
C GLN A 121 -3.18 13.58 1.80
N GLU A 122 -2.78 14.54 2.60
CA GLU A 122 -3.32 14.73 3.94
C GLU A 122 -4.77 15.20 3.87
N ILE A 123 -5.59 14.67 4.79
CA ILE A 123 -6.98 15.10 4.91
C ILE A 123 -7.03 16.16 6.01
N TYR A 124 -7.26 17.39 5.62
CA TYR A 124 -7.59 18.45 6.56
C TYR A 124 -9.10 18.50 6.74
N PHE A 125 -9.58 18.19 7.92
CA PHE A 125 -10.95 18.53 8.30
C PHE A 125 -10.97 20.02 8.64
N ALA A 126 -11.46 20.86 7.72
CA ALA A 126 -11.80 22.23 8.04
C ALA A 126 -12.98 22.22 9.01
N GLY A 127 -12.74 22.39 10.32
CA GLY A 127 -13.82 22.41 11.31
C GLY A 127 -13.48 21.95 12.72
N ALA A 128 -12.22 21.69 13.05
CA ALA A 128 -11.79 21.69 14.44
C ALA A 128 -11.25 23.08 14.77
N GLU A 129 -12.15 24.07 14.79
CA GLU A 129 -11.86 25.28 15.55
C GLU A 129 -11.91 24.87 17.02
N ASP A 130 -10.81 25.08 17.72
CA ASP A 130 -10.67 24.92 19.15
C ASP A 130 -11.82 25.64 19.89
N GLU A 131 -12.66 24.86 20.56
CA GLU A 131 -13.41 25.39 21.70
C GLU A 131 -12.62 25.27 22.99
#